data_de635f20aea223b9e39c2405583cb358
#
_entry.id   de635f20aea223b9e39c2405583cb358
#
_cell.length_a   1.000
_cell.length_b   1.000
_cell.length_c   1.000
_cell.angle_alpha   90.00
_cell.angle_beta   90.00
_cell.angle_gamma   90.00
#
_symmetry.space_group_name_H-M   'P 1'
#
loop_
_entity.id
_entity.type
_entity.pdbx_description
1 polymer ?
#
loop_
_entity_poly.entity_id
_entity_poly.type
_entity_poly.pdbx_seq_one_letter_code
_entity_poly.pdbx_strand_id
1 'polypeptide(L)'
;MPTRRAIHCLLGLLIGLSTSHSALASCASWLKHELKQLHSDKPLDLCTVTAGKPLLLVNTASNCGFTGQFEGLEELHQQYKDQGLVIIGFPSNAFDQGAKNEEEAAKVCFYNFGVTFLMSQTIGVTGVNAHPIFQHLTQKESEPSWNFNKYLIDKDGKVIDRYSQWTSPTSWRLTRAIEKLL
;
A
#
# COMPACT_ATOMS: atom_id res chain seq x y z
N MET A 1 -16.75 -52.70 64.43
CA MET A 1 -15.76 -52.44 63.33
C MET A 1 -16.48 -51.70 62.19
N PRO A 2 -16.26 -50.41 61.96
CA PRO A 2 -16.91 -49.67 60.85
C PRO A 2 -16.03 -49.65 59.62
N THR A 3 -16.61 -50.03 58.50
CA THR A 3 -15.99 -50.03 57.16
C THR A 3 -15.92 -48.62 56.61
N ARG A 4 -14.73 -48.15 56.25
CA ARG A 4 -14.45 -46.86 55.58
C ARG A 4 -14.78 -47.00 54.09
N ARG A 5 -15.72 -46.20 53.60
CA ARG A 5 -15.97 -45.99 52.17
C ARG A 5 -15.03 -44.91 51.64
N ALA A 6 -14.21 -45.27 50.68
CA ALA A 6 -13.36 -44.34 49.95
C ALA A 6 -14.20 -43.61 48.87
N ILE A 7 -14.23 -42.29 48.93
CA ILE A 7 -14.85 -41.43 47.89
C ILE A 7 -13.75 -41.10 46.89
N HIS A 8 -13.89 -41.63 45.67
CA HIS A 8 -13.03 -41.23 44.54
C HIS A 8 -13.58 -39.94 43.92
N CYS A 9 -12.82 -38.88 44.12
CA CYS A 9 -13.09 -37.59 43.47
C CYS A 9 -12.49 -37.64 42.06
N LEU A 10 -13.31 -37.80 41.04
CA LEU A 10 -12.89 -37.69 39.63
C LEU A 10 -12.78 -36.18 39.25
N LEU A 11 -11.56 -35.71 39.19
CA LEU A 11 -11.23 -34.36 38.68
C LEU A 11 -11.27 -34.41 37.15
N GLY A 12 -12.41 -33.96 36.58
CA GLY A 12 -12.53 -33.80 35.12
C GLY A 12 -11.68 -32.61 34.62
N LEU A 13 -10.64 -32.89 33.87
CA LEU A 13 -9.82 -31.90 33.22
C LEU A 13 -10.51 -31.42 31.94
N LEU A 14 -11.19 -30.27 32.00
CA LEU A 14 -11.77 -29.60 30.84
C LEU A 14 -10.63 -28.92 30.06
N ILE A 15 -10.14 -29.58 29.00
CA ILE A 15 -9.21 -28.97 28.04
C ILE A 15 -10.07 -28.07 27.15
N GLY A 16 -10.06 -26.77 27.44
CA GLY A 16 -10.63 -25.74 26.57
C GLY A 16 -9.84 -25.63 25.27
N LEU A 17 -10.37 -26.12 24.15
CA LEU A 17 -9.85 -25.82 22.82
C LEU A 17 -10.10 -24.34 22.51
N SER A 18 -9.08 -23.51 22.71
CA SER A 18 -9.11 -22.12 22.20
C SER A 18 -8.92 -22.17 20.70
N THR A 19 -10.01 -22.07 19.94
CA THR A 19 -9.95 -21.86 18.48
C THR A 19 -9.50 -20.44 18.22
N SER A 20 -8.21 -20.26 17.93
CA SER A 20 -7.67 -19.00 17.43
C SER A 20 -8.27 -18.74 16.05
N HIS A 21 -9.32 -17.93 15.99
CA HIS A 21 -9.80 -17.38 14.73
C HIS A 21 -8.78 -16.37 14.24
N SER A 22 -7.91 -16.76 13.29
CA SER A 22 -7.17 -15.81 12.48
C SER A 22 -8.21 -15.02 11.69
N ALA A 23 -8.53 -13.80 12.16
CA ALA A 23 -9.30 -12.86 11.37
C ALA A 23 -8.48 -12.60 10.10
N LEU A 24 -8.94 -13.11 8.96
CA LEU A 24 -8.42 -12.72 7.65
C LEU A 24 -8.58 -11.20 7.58
N ALA A 25 -7.47 -10.48 7.49
CA ALA A 25 -7.50 -9.03 7.34
C ALA A 25 -8.38 -8.70 6.12
N SER A 26 -9.55 -8.13 6.36
CA SER A 26 -10.48 -7.81 5.29
C SER A 26 -9.91 -6.65 4.51
N CYS A 27 -9.77 -6.81 3.18
CA CYS A 27 -9.37 -5.71 2.31
C CYS A 27 -10.33 -4.53 2.45
N ALA A 28 -9.80 -3.34 2.63
CA ALA A 28 -10.59 -2.12 2.66
C ALA A 28 -11.38 -1.98 1.34
N SER A 29 -12.67 -1.68 1.43
CA SER A 29 -13.57 -1.69 0.27
C SER A 29 -13.12 -0.78 -0.87
N TRP A 30 -12.49 0.34 -0.56
CA TRP A 30 -11.98 1.30 -1.53
C TRP A 30 -10.73 0.83 -2.31
N LEU A 31 -10.09 -0.28 -1.88
CA LEU A 31 -9.00 -0.94 -2.60
C LEU A 31 -9.50 -2.05 -3.55
N LYS A 32 -10.79 -2.39 -3.52
CA LYS A 32 -11.37 -3.44 -4.36
C LYS A 32 -11.62 -2.95 -5.78
N HIS A 33 -10.55 -2.69 -6.51
CA HIS A 33 -10.60 -2.30 -7.91
C HIS A 33 -9.67 -3.17 -8.74
N GLU A 34 -10.16 -3.56 -9.93
CA GLU A 34 -9.34 -4.26 -10.91
C GLU A 34 -8.47 -3.26 -11.66
N LEU A 35 -7.16 -3.44 -11.53
CA LEU A 35 -6.14 -2.71 -12.25
C LEU A 35 -5.23 -3.70 -12.97
N LYS A 36 -4.45 -3.18 -13.91
CA LYS A 36 -3.32 -3.91 -14.51
C LYS A 36 -2.01 -3.34 -13.99
N GLN A 37 -0.96 -4.13 -14.05
CA GLN A 37 0.40 -3.63 -13.89
C GLN A 37 0.78 -2.81 -15.11
N LEU A 38 1.62 -1.81 -14.91
CA LEU A 38 2.09 -0.91 -15.95
C LEU A 38 2.67 -1.70 -17.14
N HIS A 39 2.22 -1.36 -18.34
CA HIS A 39 2.65 -1.96 -19.61
C HIS A 39 2.61 -3.49 -19.59
N SER A 40 1.53 -4.05 -19.04
CA SER A 40 1.36 -5.50 -18.89
C SER A 40 -0.13 -5.87 -18.83
N ASP A 41 -0.46 -7.10 -19.29
CA ASP A 41 -1.80 -7.67 -19.08
C ASP A 41 -1.97 -8.36 -17.72
N LYS A 42 -0.93 -8.36 -16.89
CA LYS A 42 -1.01 -8.95 -15.56
C LYS A 42 -1.95 -8.13 -14.66
N PRO A 43 -2.90 -8.78 -13.98
CA PRO A 43 -3.76 -8.09 -13.03
C PRO A 43 -2.93 -7.55 -11.85
N LEU A 44 -3.35 -6.42 -11.33
CA LEU A 44 -2.89 -5.84 -10.08
C LEU A 44 -4.06 -5.81 -9.10
N ASP A 45 -4.25 -6.90 -8.37
CA ASP A 45 -5.24 -6.99 -7.30
C ASP A 45 -4.68 -6.35 -6.03
N LEU A 46 -5.13 -5.14 -5.75
CA LEU A 46 -4.67 -4.39 -4.58
C LEU A 46 -5.00 -5.12 -3.28
N CYS A 47 -6.13 -5.81 -3.19
CA CYS A 47 -6.49 -6.56 -2.00
C CYS A 47 -5.49 -7.66 -1.67
N THR A 48 -5.05 -8.40 -2.68
CA THR A 48 -4.08 -9.47 -2.51
C THR A 48 -2.70 -8.94 -2.13
N VAL A 49 -2.23 -7.89 -2.81
CA VAL A 49 -0.87 -7.36 -2.57
C VAL A 49 -0.74 -6.56 -1.28
N THR A 50 -1.86 -6.02 -0.77
CA THR A 50 -1.86 -5.14 0.41
C THR A 50 -2.39 -5.79 1.68
N ALA A 51 -2.91 -7.02 1.62
CA ALA A 51 -3.58 -7.69 2.73
C ALA A 51 -2.79 -7.59 4.06
N GLY A 52 -3.32 -6.80 5.00
CA GLY A 52 -2.72 -6.61 6.32
C GLY A 52 -1.36 -5.91 6.34
N LYS A 53 -1.03 -5.15 5.30
CA LYS A 53 0.26 -4.46 5.14
C LYS A 53 0.05 -2.95 5.03
N PRO A 54 0.95 -2.12 5.60
CA PRO A 54 0.95 -0.69 5.34
C PRO A 54 1.32 -0.40 3.88
N LEU A 55 0.71 0.67 3.32
CA LEU A 55 0.84 1.06 1.94
C LEU A 55 1.39 2.47 1.80
N LEU A 56 2.20 2.67 0.78
CA LEU A 56 2.54 4.00 0.27
C LEU A 56 2.08 4.09 -1.19
N LEU A 57 1.00 4.84 -1.43
CA LEU A 57 0.49 5.11 -2.77
C LEU A 57 1.07 6.43 -3.28
N VAL A 58 1.59 6.42 -4.52
CA VAL A 58 2.28 7.58 -5.10
C VAL A 58 1.77 7.84 -6.51
N ASN A 59 1.23 9.04 -6.78
CA ASN A 59 0.97 9.43 -8.15
C ASN A 59 2.27 9.87 -8.85
N THR A 60 2.55 9.33 -10.01
CA THR A 60 3.83 9.52 -10.70
C THR A 60 3.64 10.11 -12.10
N ALA A 61 4.70 10.69 -12.65
CA ALA A 61 4.75 11.15 -14.03
C ALA A 61 6.17 11.03 -14.59
N SER A 62 6.29 10.78 -15.89
CA SER A 62 7.58 10.47 -16.54
C SER A 62 8.40 11.71 -16.92
N ASN A 63 7.74 12.86 -17.13
CA ASN A 63 8.37 14.10 -17.62
C ASN A 63 8.34 15.20 -16.54
N CYS A 64 8.41 14.82 -15.27
CA CYS A 64 8.33 15.71 -14.12
C CYS A 64 9.72 16.07 -13.57
N GLY A 65 9.90 17.30 -13.09
CA GLY A 65 11.13 17.68 -12.38
C GLY A 65 11.40 16.88 -11.10
N PHE A 66 10.38 16.18 -10.57
CA PHE A 66 10.51 15.30 -9.41
C PHE A 66 10.72 13.82 -9.76
N THR A 67 10.93 13.47 -11.04
CA THR A 67 11.09 12.07 -11.49
C THR A 67 12.26 11.36 -10.79
N GLY A 68 13.30 12.10 -10.39
CA GLY A 68 14.41 11.56 -9.57
C GLY A 68 13.95 10.96 -8.21
N GLN A 69 12.72 11.23 -7.76
CA GLN A 69 12.18 10.58 -6.55
C GLN A 69 11.92 9.08 -6.73
N PHE A 70 11.93 8.54 -7.95
CA PHE A 70 11.87 7.10 -8.16
C PHE A 70 13.04 6.37 -7.48
N GLU A 71 14.25 6.96 -7.49
CA GLU A 71 15.42 6.39 -6.80
C GLU A 71 15.16 6.25 -5.29
N GLY A 72 14.69 7.33 -4.65
CA GLY A 72 14.38 7.30 -3.23
C GLY A 72 13.17 6.41 -2.87
N LEU A 73 12.19 6.26 -3.77
CA LEU A 73 11.08 5.32 -3.60
C LEU A 73 11.57 3.87 -3.71
N GLU A 74 12.49 3.59 -4.64
CA GLU A 74 13.10 2.27 -4.77
C GLU A 74 13.98 1.94 -3.55
N GLU A 75 14.78 2.89 -3.07
CA GLU A 75 15.54 2.73 -1.83
C GLU A 75 14.61 2.39 -0.65
N LEU A 76 13.51 3.14 -0.50
CA LEU A 76 12.51 2.89 0.53
C LEU A 76 11.87 1.50 0.38
N HIS A 77 11.56 1.09 -0.87
CA HIS A 77 11.05 -0.24 -1.15
C HIS A 77 12.03 -1.33 -0.72
N GLN A 78 13.28 -1.25 -1.15
CA GLN A 78 14.29 -2.24 -0.81
C GLN A 78 14.51 -2.33 0.71
N GLN A 79 14.45 -1.19 1.42
CA GLN A 79 14.64 -1.15 2.87
C GLN A 79 13.49 -1.81 3.65
N TYR A 80 12.23 -1.64 3.21
CA TYR A 80 11.07 -2.00 4.05
C TYR A 80 10.17 -3.10 3.45
N LYS A 81 10.39 -3.58 2.22
CA LYS A 81 9.57 -4.64 1.59
C LYS A 81 9.49 -5.92 2.42
N ASP A 82 10.60 -6.35 2.99
CA ASP A 82 10.69 -7.57 3.80
C ASP A 82 10.09 -7.36 5.20
N GLN A 83 9.88 -6.11 5.61
CA GLN A 83 9.18 -5.72 6.82
C GLN A 83 7.68 -5.53 6.58
N GLY A 84 7.22 -5.63 5.33
CA GLY A 84 5.82 -5.61 4.97
C GLY A 84 5.33 -4.33 4.27
N LEU A 85 6.15 -3.28 4.10
CA LEU A 85 5.72 -2.10 3.35
C LEU A 85 5.45 -2.46 1.89
N VAL A 86 4.28 -2.05 1.39
CA VAL A 86 3.94 -2.11 -0.03
C VAL A 86 3.97 -0.70 -0.61
N ILE A 87 4.73 -0.49 -1.68
CA ILE A 87 4.73 0.76 -2.45
C ILE A 87 4.05 0.50 -3.78
N ILE A 88 3.14 1.39 -4.19
CA ILE A 88 2.47 1.33 -5.49
C ILE A 88 2.50 2.70 -6.15
N GLY A 89 3.12 2.77 -7.32
CA GLY A 89 3.11 3.95 -8.17
C GLY A 89 1.93 3.94 -9.15
N PHE A 90 1.34 5.10 -9.36
CA PHE A 90 0.22 5.33 -10.26
C PHE A 90 0.63 6.37 -11.30
N PRO A 91 1.08 5.95 -12.50
CA PRO A 91 1.36 6.88 -13.58
C PRO A 91 0.10 7.67 -13.95
N SER A 92 0.26 8.97 -14.16
CA SER A 92 -0.85 9.87 -14.49
C SER A 92 -0.38 11.02 -15.37
N ASN A 93 -1.31 11.54 -16.19
CA ASN A 93 -1.12 12.78 -16.94
C ASN A 93 -1.95 13.95 -16.37
N ALA A 94 -2.36 13.88 -15.12
CA ALA A 94 -3.21 14.89 -14.49
C ALA A 94 -2.59 16.31 -14.45
N PHE A 95 -1.27 16.40 -14.60
CA PHE A 95 -0.50 17.64 -14.58
C PHE A 95 0.30 17.85 -15.90
N ASP A 96 -0.13 17.26 -17.00
CA ASP A 96 0.46 17.36 -18.33
C ASP A 96 1.96 16.98 -18.40
N GLN A 97 2.39 16.08 -17.49
CA GLN A 97 3.76 15.59 -17.40
C GLN A 97 3.85 14.05 -17.48
N GLY A 98 2.78 13.39 -17.88
CA GLY A 98 2.76 11.95 -18.13
C GLY A 98 3.56 11.58 -19.37
N ALA A 99 3.86 10.30 -19.52
CA ALA A 99 4.35 9.74 -20.76
C ALA A 99 3.23 9.72 -21.82
N LYS A 100 3.61 9.64 -23.10
CA LYS A 100 2.63 9.55 -24.20
C LYS A 100 1.85 8.25 -24.19
N ASN A 101 2.46 7.19 -23.68
CA ASN A 101 1.89 5.86 -23.56
C ASN A 101 2.53 5.09 -22.40
N GLU A 102 2.02 3.90 -22.11
CA GLU A 102 2.52 3.07 -21.01
C GLU A 102 3.91 2.47 -21.27
N GLU A 103 4.30 2.27 -22.53
CA GLU A 103 5.64 1.81 -22.88
C GLU A 103 6.70 2.85 -22.47
N GLU A 104 6.46 4.12 -22.79
CA GLU A 104 7.34 5.22 -22.36
C GLU A 104 7.36 5.35 -20.84
N ALA A 105 6.21 5.24 -20.16
CA ALA A 105 6.14 5.27 -18.72
C ALA A 105 6.94 4.12 -18.09
N ALA A 106 6.77 2.90 -18.57
CA ALA A 106 7.51 1.73 -18.14
C ALA A 106 9.03 1.87 -18.37
N LYS A 107 9.42 2.40 -19.52
CA LYS A 107 10.84 2.68 -19.82
C LYS A 107 11.46 3.63 -18.80
N VAL A 108 10.75 4.71 -18.44
CA VAL A 108 11.25 5.64 -17.43
C VAL A 108 11.36 4.95 -16.07
N CYS A 109 10.28 4.34 -15.57
CA CYS A 109 10.30 3.74 -14.24
C CYS A 109 11.28 2.57 -14.14
N PHE A 110 11.13 1.56 -15.01
CA PHE A 110 11.83 0.29 -14.84
C PHE A 110 13.24 0.33 -15.41
N TYR A 111 13.44 1.02 -16.54
CA TYR A 111 14.73 0.99 -17.22
C TYR A 111 15.66 2.11 -16.76
N ASN A 112 15.15 3.35 -16.65
CA ASN A 112 15.99 4.48 -16.29
C ASN A 112 16.24 4.57 -14.77
N PHE A 113 15.24 4.20 -13.95
CA PHE A 113 15.31 4.30 -12.50
C PHE A 113 15.35 2.95 -11.76
N GLY A 114 15.29 1.83 -12.48
CA GLY A 114 15.39 0.50 -11.87
C GLY A 114 14.29 0.16 -10.88
N VAL A 115 13.09 0.76 -11.02
CA VAL A 115 11.97 0.53 -10.12
C VAL A 115 11.57 -0.94 -10.09
N THR A 116 11.49 -1.53 -8.90
CA THR A 116 11.05 -2.91 -8.67
C THR A 116 9.77 -3.00 -7.84
N PHE A 117 9.32 -1.90 -7.22
CA PHE A 117 8.01 -1.86 -6.58
C PHE A 117 6.87 -1.84 -7.61
N LEU A 118 5.65 -2.08 -7.15
CA LEU A 118 4.48 -2.20 -8.02
C LEU A 118 4.13 -0.87 -8.70
N MET A 119 3.91 -0.95 -10.02
CA MET A 119 3.40 0.18 -10.81
C MET A 119 2.09 -0.24 -11.48
N SER A 120 1.06 0.58 -11.33
CA SER A 120 -0.24 0.34 -11.99
C SER A 120 -0.24 0.84 -13.44
N GLN A 121 -1.23 0.42 -14.20
CA GLN A 121 -1.61 1.10 -15.44
C GLN A 121 -1.81 2.59 -15.20
N THR A 122 -1.76 3.40 -16.26
CA THR A 122 -2.04 4.85 -16.17
C THR A 122 -3.49 5.11 -15.77
N ILE A 123 -3.70 5.94 -14.74
CA ILE A 123 -5.05 6.32 -14.26
C ILE A 123 -5.16 7.84 -14.03
N GLY A 124 -6.40 8.34 -13.96
CA GLY A 124 -6.69 9.69 -13.46
C GLY A 124 -6.49 9.77 -11.95
N VAL A 125 -5.86 10.85 -11.46
CA VAL A 125 -5.61 11.03 -10.02
C VAL A 125 -6.22 12.32 -9.45
N THR A 126 -6.80 13.18 -10.30
CA THR A 126 -7.40 14.45 -9.92
C THR A 126 -8.73 14.68 -10.61
N GLY A 127 -9.57 15.56 -10.03
CA GLY A 127 -10.83 16.03 -10.60
C GLY A 127 -11.89 14.94 -10.75
N VAL A 128 -12.89 15.23 -11.58
CA VAL A 128 -14.05 14.35 -11.78
C VAL A 128 -13.73 13.02 -12.42
N ASN A 129 -12.61 12.93 -13.12
CA ASN A 129 -12.11 11.71 -13.77
C ASN A 129 -11.10 10.93 -12.92
N ALA A 130 -10.90 11.32 -11.67
CA ALA A 130 -10.03 10.57 -10.78
C ALA A 130 -10.56 9.15 -10.59
N HIS A 131 -9.66 8.17 -10.60
CA HIS A 131 -9.99 6.79 -10.28
C HIS A 131 -10.57 6.70 -8.85
N PRO A 132 -11.55 5.81 -8.55
CA PRO A 132 -12.17 5.71 -7.24
C PRO A 132 -11.20 5.62 -6.06
N ILE A 133 -10.02 5.02 -6.25
CA ILE A 133 -8.95 5.01 -5.25
C ILE A 133 -8.55 6.45 -4.90
N PHE A 134 -8.28 7.29 -5.88
CA PHE A 134 -7.88 8.68 -5.63
C PHE A 134 -9.06 9.56 -5.18
N GLN A 135 -10.28 9.27 -5.59
CA GLN A 135 -11.47 9.91 -5.02
C GLN A 135 -11.58 9.63 -3.52
N HIS A 136 -11.33 8.39 -3.08
CA HIS A 136 -11.30 8.06 -1.66
C HIS A 136 -10.18 8.78 -0.92
N LEU A 137 -8.95 8.78 -1.45
CA LEU A 137 -7.80 9.48 -0.86
C LEU A 137 -8.08 10.97 -0.70
N THR A 138 -8.66 11.61 -1.72
CA THR A 138 -9.05 13.03 -1.72
C THR A 138 -10.09 13.36 -0.66
N GLN A 139 -11.04 12.46 -0.40
CA GLN A 139 -12.06 12.63 0.65
C GLN A 139 -11.46 12.56 2.08
N LYS A 140 -10.35 11.85 2.26
CA LYS A 140 -9.72 11.62 3.58
C LYS A 140 -8.65 12.66 3.89
N GLU A 141 -7.92 13.07 2.87
CA GLU A 141 -6.86 14.06 2.95
C GLU A 141 -7.17 15.20 1.97
N SER A 142 -6.34 15.42 1.00
CA SER A 142 -6.56 16.36 -0.09
C SER A 142 -6.10 15.76 -1.40
N GLU A 143 -6.62 16.28 -2.49
CA GLU A 143 -6.23 15.91 -3.84
C GLU A 143 -4.71 16.08 -4.05
N PRO A 144 -4.06 15.25 -4.90
CA PRO A 144 -2.68 15.49 -5.28
C PRO A 144 -2.52 16.90 -5.84
N SER A 145 -1.64 17.70 -5.23
CA SER A 145 -1.36 19.07 -5.68
C SER A 145 -0.36 19.12 -6.83
N TRP A 146 0.33 18.01 -7.08
CA TRP A 146 1.32 17.82 -8.15
C TRP A 146 1.65 16.32 -8.29
N ASN A 147 2.53 15.97 -9.23
CA ASN A 147 3.09 14.61 -9.30
C ASN A 147 3.93 14.32 -8.05
N PHE A 148 4.12 13.05 -7.74
CA PHE A 148 4.87 12.55 -6.59
C PHE A 148 4.32 12.98 -5.22
N ASN A 149 2.98 13.15 -5.09
CA ASN A 149 2.34 13.13 -3.78
C ASN A 149 2.26 11.68 -3.29
N LYS A 150 2.45 11.49 -2.00
CA LYS A 150 2.45 10.18 -1.35
C LYS A 150 1.33 10.14 -0.33
N TYR A 151 0.59 9.03 -0.30
CA TYR A 151 -0.41 8.76 0.72
C TYR A 151 0.04 7.53 1.50
N LEU A 152 0.17 7.69 2.80
CA LEU A 152 0.51 6.61 3.72
C LEU A 152 -0.77 6.02 4.31
N ILE A 153 -0.92 4.72 4.21
CA ILE A 153 -2.10 3.97 4.62
C ILE A 153 -1.66 2.86 5.58
N ASP A 154 -2.39 2.66 6.66
CA ASP A 154 -2.11 1.57 7.60
C ASP A 154 -2.62 0.21 7.08
N LYS A 155 -2.30 -0.86 7.82
CA LYS A 155 -2.69 -2.24 7.52
C LYS A 155 -4.21 -2.48 7.47
N ASP A 156 -4.99 -1.59 8.06
CA ASP A 156 -6.45 -1.67 8.10
C ASP A 156 -7.11 -0.85 6.97
N GLY A 157 -6.30 -0.21 6.12
CA GLY A 157 -6.74 0.60 4.98
C GLY A 157 -7.14 2.03 5.34
N LYS A 158 -6.76 2.50 6.54
CA LYS A 158 -6.99 3.88 6.95
C LYS A 158 -5.88 4.78 6.40
N VAL A 159 -6.26 5.87 5.75
CA VAL A 159 -5.31 6.91 5.33
C VAL A 159 -4.78 7.64 6.57
N ILE A 160 -3.47 7.66 6.72
CA ILE A 160 -2.76 8.20 7.91
C ILE A 160 -2.27 9.62 7.65
N ASP A 161 -1.67 9.88 6.49
CA ASP A 161 -1.13 11.20 6.14
C ASP A 161 -0.89 11.30 4.63
N ARG A 162 -0.85 12.53 4.12
CA ARG A 162 -0.42 12.87 2.77
C ARG A 162 0.85 13.69 2.80
N TYR A 163 1.79 13.33 1.96
CA TYR A 163 3.07 14.03 1.78
C TYR A 163 3.13 14.63 0.39
N SER A 164 3.43 15.91 0.29
CA SER A 164 3.57 16.59 -1.00
C SER A 164 4.81 16.13 -1.75
N GLN A 165 4.93 16.58 -3.00
CA GLN A 165 6.11 16.35 -3.85
C GLN A 165 7.42 16.87 -3.25
N TRP A 166 7.37 17.83 -2.35
CA TRP A 166 8.55 18.40 -1.67
C TRP A 166 9.12 17.48 -0.57
N THR A 167 8.33 16.51 -0.11
CA THR A 167 8.81 15.54 0.86
C THR A 167 9.56 14.44 0.14
N SER A 168 10.89 14.37 0.31
CA SER A 168 11.70 13.26 -0.21
C SER A 168 11.19 11.92 0.32
N PRO A 169 11.17 10.85 -0.50
CA PRO A 169 10.83 9.50 -0.04
C PRO A 169 11.68 9.04 1.15
N THR A 170 12.96 9.40 1.17
CA THR A 170 13.90 9.02 2.23
C THR A 170 13.97 10.03 3.38
N SER A 171 13.07 11.04 3.41
CA SER A 171 13.03 12.01 4.50
C SER A 171 12.68 11.37 5.83
N TRP A 172 13.34 11.81 6.90
CA TRP A 172 13.05 11.37 8.27
C TRP A 172 11.56 11.43 8.64
N ARG A 173 10.83 12.44 8.14
CA ARG A 173 9.40 12.59 8.40
C ARG A 173 8.60 11.40 7.85
N LEU A 174 8.88 10.96 6.62
CA LEU A 174 8.15 9.87 5.99
C LEU A 174 8.62 8.51 6.52
N THR A 175 9.93 8.28 6.62
CA THR A 175 10.49 7.00 7.11
C THR A 175 10.02 6.69 8.52
N ARG A 176 10.06 7.67 9.43
CA ARG A 176 9.55 7.48 10.80
C ARG A 176 8.04 7.19 10.85
N ALA A 177 7.25 7.78 9.95
CA ALA A 177 5.82 7.48 9.90
C ALA A 177 5.56 6.05 9.41
N ILE A 178 6.33 5.57 8.44
CA ILE A 178 6.28 4.19 7.94
C ILE A 178 6.68 3.21 9.05
N GLU A 179 7.80 3.44 9.74
CA GLU A 179 8.32 2.58 10.81
C GLU A 179 7.33 2.38 11.96
N LYS A 180 6.44 3.33 12.20
CA LYS A 180 5.37 3.20 13.22
C LYS A 180 4.24 2.27 12.79
N LEU A 181 4.14 1.94 11.50
CA LEU A 181 3.08 1.08 10.95
C LEU A 181 3.58 -0.34 10.69
N LEU A 182 4.90 -0.55 10.63
CA LEU A 182 5.54 -1.85 10.49
C LEU A 182 5.61 -2.57 11.84
#